data_253af9629a06d0c1e5c58e763ef1b49c
#
_entry.id   253af9629a06d0c1e5c58e763ef1b49c
#
_cell.length_a   1.000
_cell.length_b   1.000
_cell.length_c   1.000
_cell.angle_alpha   90.00
_cell.angle_beta   90.00
_cell.angle_gamma   90.00
#
_symmetry.space_group_name_H-M   'P 1'
#
loop_
_entity.id
_entity.type
_entity.pdbx_description
1 polymer ?
#
loop_
_entity_poly.entity_id
_entity_poly.type
_entity_poly.pdbx_seq_one_letter_code
_entity_poly.pdbx_strand_id
1 'polypeptide(L)'
;MIWLDSIATTEWVRYGVEGAIFLIAIAILSVFTYRIKKQVDENIKRSDAQEQRVTERQQAVDEQLRQIISLIGRVEKGKNDHGHKAKEEAKSREIDNYIVDQLQGLLVDLHCARTYYVCYHNGSWSNNGMSLQKMSISAERTNLAVPSITKELQQMPRSFLMYFDKQLVESNKIFCPDVTDLEQKDTMAYNWLHSHQCTKIAIVGIRDEYHKYLIGFVVAEYSEQYPPLADMSDKKIELQVSKAADRMSGALQVVNRKEEKQENTTDCIIVKGGEANE
;
A
#
# COMPACT_ATOMS: atom_id res chain seq x y z
N MET A 1 81.09 -22.65 22.21
CA MET A 1 80.65 -22.00 20.96
C MET A 1 79.39 -22.63 20.32
N ILE A 2 78.95 -23.82 20.72
CA ILE A 2 77.81 -24.56 20.11
C ILE A 2 76.41 -24.07 20.58
N TRP A 3 76.34 -23.37 21.71
CA TRP A 3 75.06 -22.91 22.28
C TRP A 3 74.51 -21.64 21.67
N LEU A 4 75.31 -20.77 21.12
CA LEU A 4 74.84 -19.49 20.51
C LEU A 4 74.23 -19.70 19.12
N ASP A 5 74.73 -20.70 18.33
CA ASP A 5 74.16 -21.02 17.02
C ASP A 5 72.78 -21.66 17.09
N SER A 6 72.49 -22.40 18.18
CA SER A 6 71.16 -23.01 18.40
C SER A 6 70.07 -22.00 18.75
N ILE A 7 70.43 -20.94 19.45
CA ILE A 7 69.43 -19.87 19.80
C ILE A 7 69.16 -18.98 18.59
N ALA A 8 70.21 -18.65 17.83
CA ALA A 8 70.03 -17.81 16.63
C ALA A 8 69.13 -18.49 15.58
N THR A 9 69.32 -19.79 15.33
CA THR A 9 68.51 -20.56 14.36
C THR A 9 67.08 -20.71 14.81
N THR A 10 66.79 -20.85 16.11
CA THR A 10 65.42 -20.93 16.63
C THR A 10 64.64 -19.59 16.51
N GLU A 11 65.31 -18.48 16.73
CA GLU A 11 64.69 -17.17 16.56
C GLU A 11 64.40 -16.87 15.06
N TRP A 12 65.32 -17.14 14.15
CA TRP A 12 65.08 -16.94 12.72
C TRP A 12 63.91 -17.80 12.20
N VAL A 13 63.81 -19.05 12.65
CA VAL A 13 62.67 -19.93 12.31
C VAL A 13 61.34 -19.37 12.86
N ARG A 14 61.38 -18.85 14.11
CA ARG A 14 60.20 -18.23 14.72
C ARG A 14 59.71 -17.00 13.94
N TYR A 15 60.60 -16.06 13.60
CA TYR A 15 60.26 -14.89 12.77
C TYR A 15 59.79 -15.29 11.35
N GLY A 16 60.35 -16.34 10.78
CA GLY A 16 59.90 -16.90 9.49
C GLY A 16 58.49 -17.45 9.58
N VAL A 17 58.13 -18.17 10.65
CA VAL A 17 56.76 -18.71 10.85
C VAL A 17 55.76 -17.61 11.16
N GLU A 18 56.09 -16.65 12.03
CA GLU A 18 55.21 -15.50 12.31
C GLU A 18 54.96 -14.66 11.05
N GLY A 19 55.97 -14.42 10.22
CA GLY A 19 55.84 -13.73 8.96
C GLY A 19 54.95 -14.49 7.96
N ALA A 20 55.09 -15.81 7.88
CA ALA A 20 54.24 -16.65 7.04
C ALA A 20 52.75 -16.63 7.46
N ILE A 21 52.49 -16.70 8.77
CA ILE A 21 51.14 -16.61 9.34
C ILE A 21 50.52 -15.24 9.00
N PHE A 22 51.30 -14.16 9.12
CA PHE A 22 50.85 -12.83 8.78
C PHE A 22 50.48 -12.66 7.29
N LEU A 23 51.31 -13.21 6.38
CA LEU A 23 51.01 -13.21 4.94
C LEU A 23 49.75 -14.02 4.60
N ILE A 24 49.57 -15.17 5.24
CA ILE A 24 48.36 -15.98 5.08
C ILE A 24 47.12 -15.21 5.58
N ALA A 25 47.20 -14.54 6.73
CA ALA A 25 46.14 -13.74 7.25
C ALA A 25 45.73 -12.58 6.30
N ILE A 26 46.71 -11.89 5.71
CA ILE A 26 46.49 -10.85 4.70
C ILE A 26 45.82 -11.43 3.45
N ALA A 27 46.25 -12.59 2.99
CA ALA A 27 45.67 -13.25 1.83
C ALA A 27 44.22 -13.64 2.07
N ILE A 28 43.89 -14.18 3.26
CA ILE A 28 42.52 -14.52 3.66
C ILE A 28 41.67 -13.27 3.73
N LEU A 29 42.14 -12.20 4.36
CA LEU A 29 41.42 -10.91 4.45
C LEU A 29 41.18 -10.32 3.05
N SER A 30 42.15 -10.41 2.14
CA SER A 30 41.98 -9.91 0.78
C SER A 30 40.92 -10.68 0.00
N VAL A 31 40.89 -12.01 0.14
CA VAL A 31 39.86 -12.86 -0.48
C VAL A 31 38.46 -12.54 0.12
N PHE A 32 38.42 -12.34 1.43
CA PHE A 32 37.16 -12.03 2.13
C PHE A 32 36.61 -10.66 1.72
N THR A 33 37.47 -9.63 1.67
CA THR A 33 37.08 -8.28 1.24
C THR A 33 36.65 -8.27 -0.24
N TYR A 34 37.35 -9.05 -1.10
CA TYR A 34 36.90 -9.19 -2.49
C TYR A 34 35.52 -9.85 -2.62
N ARG A 35 35.26 -10.91 -1.85
CA ARG A 35 33.94 -11.57 -1.86
C ARG A 35 32.83 -10.64 -1.36
N ILE A 36 33.06 -9.91 -0.26
CA ILE A 36 32.10 -8.93 0.25
C ILE A 36 31.82 -7.86 -0.80
N LYS A 37 32.87 -7.28 -1.40
CA LYS A 37 32.71 -6.27 -2.45
C LYS A 37 31.87 -6.79 -3.60
N LYS A 38 32.15 -8.00 -4.10
CA LYS A 38 31.38 -8.63 -5.19
C LYS A 38 29.90 -8.81 -4.78
N GLN A 39 29.63 -9.25 -3.56
CA GLN A 39 28.27 -9.46 -3.06
C GLN A 39 27.51 -8.15 -2.90
N VAL A 40 28.17 -7.10 -2.45
CA VAL A 40 27.60 -5.73 -2.37
C VAL A 40 27.27 -5.21 -3.77
N ASP A 41 28.20 -5.34 -4.73
CA ASP A 41 27.98 -4.89 -6.11
C ASP A 41 26.81 -5.65 -6.78
N GLU A 42 26.67 -6.95 -6.53
CA GLU A 42 25.53 -7.74 -7.02
C GLU A 42 24.21 -7.31 -6.38
N ASN A 43 24.21 -7.00 -5.08
CA ASN A 43 23.03 -6.51 -4.38
C ASN A 43 22.60 -5.11 -4.84
N ILE A 44 23.58 -4.21 -5.09
CA ILE A 44 23.33 -2.90 -5.68
C ILE A 44 22.68 -3.05 -7.06
N LYS A 45 23.27 -3.89 -7.93
CA LYS A 45 22.69 -4.13 -9.27
C LYS A 45 21.27 -4.71 -9.22
N ARG A 46 20.97 -5.59 -8.26
CA ARG A 46 19.60 -6.11 -8.05
C ARG A 46 18.66 -5.03 -7.56
N SER A 47 19.11 -4.17 -6.65
CA SER A 47 18.35 -3.03 -6.14
C SER A 47 18.03 -2.05 -7.26
N ASP A 48 19.01 -1.68 -8.07
CA ASP A 48 18.86 -0.77 -9.21
C ASP A 48 17.89 -1.33 -10.26
N ALA A 49 18.00 -2.63 -10.55
CA ALA A 49 17.08 -3.30 -11.47
C ALA A 49 15.65 -3.39 -10.94
N GLN A 50 15.46 -3.53 -9.62
CA GLN A 50 14.15 -3.45 -8.99
C GLN A 50 13.58 -2.03 -9.04
N GLU A 51 14.40 -1.03 -8.77
CA GLU A 51 14.00 0.37 -8.83
C GLU A 51 13.61 0.80 -10.25
N GLN A 52 14.36 0.35 -11.27
CA GLN A 52 13.99 0.53 -12.67
C GLN A 52 12.61 -0.10 -13.00
N ARG A 53 12.38 -1.33 -12.61
CA ARG A 53 11.08 -2.00 -12.82
C ARG A 53 9.93 -1.29 -12.12
N VAL A 54 10.16 -0.77 -10.93
CA VAL A 54 9.16 0.04 -10.20
C VAL A 54 8.89 1.34 -10.94
N THR A 55 9.92 2.00 -11.44
CA THR A 55 9.79 3.26 -12.20
C THR A 55 9.08 3.05 -13.54
N GLU A 56 9.40 1.97 -14.27
CA GLU A 56 8.71 1.61 -15.52
C GLU A 56 7.23 1.30 -15.28
N ARG A 57 6.91 0.55 -14.21
CA ARG A 57 5.52 0.29 -13.83
C ARG A 57 4.81 1.58 -13.42
N GLN A 58 5.48 2.48 -12.70
CA GLN A 58 4.94 3.78 -12.34
C GLN A 58 4.59 4.61 -13.58
N GLN A 59 5.50 4.66 -14.55
CA GLN A 59 5.27 5.37 -15.81
C GLN A 59 4.13 4.76 -16.62
N ALA A 60 4.01 3.43 -16.66
CA ALA A 60 2.90 2.76 -17.32
C ALA A 60 1.55 3.09 -16.65
N VAL A 61 1.52 3.13 -15.32
CA VAL A 61 0.33 3.52 -14.54
C VAL A 61 -0.03 4.99 -14.77
N ASP A 62 0.96 5.88 -14.78
CA ASP A 62 0.74 7.31 -15.05
C ASP A 62 0.23 7.54 -16.47
N GLU A 63 0.70 6.75 -17.44
CA GLU A 63 0.20 6.80 -18.81
C GLU A 63 -1.24 6.27 -18.92
N GLN A 64 -1.57 5.18 -18.21
CA GLN A 64 -2.96 4.71 -18.12
C GLN A 64 -3.87 5.76 -17.48
N LEU A 65 -3.42 6.42 -16.41
CA LEU A 65 -4.14 7.54 -15.80
C LEU A 65 -4.37 8.70 -16.77
N ARG A 66 -3.35 9.08 -17.55
CA ARG A 66 -3.49 10.11 -18.60
C ARG A 66 -4.45 9.70 -19.69
N GLN A 67 -4.43 8.43 -20.09
CA GLN A 67 -5.38 7.90 -21.08
C GLN A 67 -6.81 7.93 -20.54
N ILE A 68 -7.04 7.50 -19.30
CA ILE A 68 -8.33 7.59 -18.60
C ILE A 68 -8.80 9.05 -18.55
N ILE A 69 -7.95 9.98 -18.13
CA ILE A 69 -8.26 11.42 -18.10
C ILE A 69 -8.57 11.95 -19.50
N SER A 70 -7.84 11.52 -20.53
CA SER A 70 -8.07 11.94 -21.92
C SER A 70 -9.38 11.39 -22.51
N LEU A 71 -9.72 10.15 -22.18
CA LEU A 71 -10.99 9.53 -22.55
C LEU A 71 -12.16 10.25 -21.87
N ILE A 72 -12.03 10.54 -20.59
CA ILE A 72 -12.97 11.36 -19.83
C ILE A 72 -13.18 12.75 -20.49
N GLY A 73 -12.10 13.40 -20.97
CA GLY A 73 -12.17 14.68 -21.66
C GLY A 73 -12.82 14.66 -23.05
N ARG A 74 -12.66 13.55 -23.82
CA ARG A 74 -13.31 13.40 -25.14
C ARG A 74 -14.81 13.14 -25.04
N VAL A 75 -15.24 12.52 -23.95
CA VAL A 75 -16.64 12.16 -23.67
C VAL A 75 -17.50 13.40 -23.38
N GLU A 76 -16.91 14.53 -22.96
CA GLU A 76 -17.64 15.78 -22.68
C GLU A 76 -18.26 16.49 -23.88
N LYS A 77 -17.91 16.12 -25.12
CA LYS A 77 -18.37 16.84 -26.33
C LYS A 77 -19.65 16.32 -26.99
N GLY A 78 -20.33 15.30 -26.45
CA GLY A 78 -21.56 14.72 -27.07
C GLY A 78 -22.76 14.72 -26.13
N LYS A 79 -23.63 15.72 -26.26
CA LYS A 79 -24.92 15.81 -25.55
C LYS A 79 -25.92 14.78 -26.07
N ASN A 80 -26.40 13.87 -25.21
CA ASN A 80 -27.72 13.24 -25.24
C ASN A 80 -27.96 12.48 -23.92
N ASP A 81 -29.08 12.68 -23.23
CA ASP A 81 -29.41 12.19 -21.86
C ASP A 81 -29.27 10.68 -21.67
N HIS A 82 -29.52 9.85 -22.67
CA HIS A 82 -29.29 8.40 -22.58
C HIS A 82 -27.79 8.00 -22.65
N GLY A 83 -26.95 8.85 -23.22
CA GLY A 83 -25.50 8.67 -23.24
C GLY A 83 -24.82 8.99 -21.91
N HIS A 84 -25.41 9.83 -21.08
CA HIS A 84 -24.81 10.28 -19.82
C HIS A 84 -24.69 9.13 -18.81
N LYS A 85 -25.77 8.40 -18.59
CA LYS A 85 -25.82 7.29 -17.63
C LYS A 85 -24.88 6.12 -18.03
N ALA A 86 -24.84 5.77 -19.30
CA ALA A 86 -23.93 4.75 -19.83
C ALA A 86 -22.44 5.16 -19.70
N LYS A 87 -22.16 6.45 -19.79
CA LYS A 87 -20.80 7.00 -19.63
C LYS A 87 -20.34 7.05 -18.19
N GLU A 88 -21.22 7.38 -17.25
CA GLU A 88 -20.93 7.34 -15.81
C GLU A 88 -20.67 5.91 -15.34
N GLU A 89 -21.48 4.95 -15.83
CA GLU A 89 -21.24 3.54 -15.55
C GLU A 89 -19.93 3.01 -16.15
N ALA A 90 -19.54 3.44 -17.34
CA ALA A 90 -18.27 3.08 -17.95
C ALA A 90 -17.09 3.64 -17.15
N LYS A 91 -17.19 4.90 -16.71
CA LYS A 91 -16.19 5.57 -15.88
C LYS A 91 -16.07 4.91 -14.51
N SER A 92 -17.18 4.57 -13.86
CA SER A 92 -17.17 3.85 -12.59
C SER A 92 -16.44 2.52 -12.74
N ARG A 93 -16.71 1.75 -13.79
CA ARG A 93 -16.02 0.48 -14.08
C ARG A 93 -14.52 0.65 -14.31
N GLU A 94 -14.08 1.72 -14.97
CA GLU A 94 -12.64 1.98 -15.17
C GLU A 94 -11.93 2.23 -13.83
N ILE A 95 -12.56 2.96 -12.92
CA ILE A 95 -12.02 3.22 -11.57
C ILE A 95 -12.01 1.95 -10.74
N ASP A 96 -13.09 1.18 -10.78
CA ASP A 96 -13.16 -0.10 -10.09
C ASP A 96 -12.05 -1.06 -10.58
N ASN A 97 -11.84 -1.13 -11.89
CA ASN A 97 -10.74 -1.90 -12.47
C ASN A 97 -9.38 -1.39 -12.02
N TYR A 98 -9.17 -0.07 -12.01
CA TYR A 98 -7.93 0.52 -11.55
C TYR A 98 -7.64 0.21 -10.07
N ILE A 99 -8.65 0.32 -9.19
CA ILE A 99 -8.53 -0.07 -7.78
C ILE A 99 -8.14 -1.53 -7.65
N VAL A 100 -8.80 -2.39 -8.41
CA VAL A 100 -8.53 -3.83 -8.47
C VAL A 100 -7.09 -4.12 -8.89
N ASP A 101 -6.58 -3.41 -9.90
CA ASP A 101 -5.21 -3.57 -10.39
C ASP A 101 -4.18 -3.09 -9.36
N GLN A 102 -4.46 -1.97 -8.64
CA GLN A 102 -3.62 -1.52 -7.54
C GLN A 102 -3.57 -2.54 -6.40
N LEU A 103 -4.71 -3.13 -6.02
CA LEU A 103 -4.76 -4.18 -5.01
C LEU A 103 -4.03 -5.45 -5.45
N GLN A 104 -4.17 -5.85 -6.72
CA GLN A 104 -3.45 -7.00 -7.27
C GLN A 104 -1.93 -6.76 -7.28
N GLY A 105 -1.50 -5.57 -7.69
CA GLY A 105 -0.09 -5.17 -7.64
C GLY A 105 0.46 -5.22 -6.22
N LEU A 106 -0.29 -4.66 -5.26
CA LEU A 106 0.09 -4.65 -3.85
C LEU A 106 0.17 -6.08 -3.27
N LEU A 107 -0.77 -6.96 -3.61
CA LEU A 107 -0.79 -8.37 -3.18
C LEU A 107 0.49 -9.09 -3.64
N VAL A 108 0.89 -8.88 -4.89
CA VAL A 108 2.09 -9.50 -5.48
C VAL A 108 3.36 -8.90 -4.90
N ASP A 109 3.44 -7.58 -4.80
CA ASP A 109 4.65 -6.88 -4.33
C ASP A 109 4.93 -7.16 -2.85
N LEU A 110 3.90 -7.30 -2.03
CA LEU A 110 4.01 -7.62 -0.60
C LEU A 110 4.02 -9.11 -0.29
N HIS A 111 3.62 -9.96 -1.23
CA HIS A 111 3.44 -11.39 -1.02
C HIS A 111 2.55 -11.70 0.20
N CYS A 112 1.52 -10.89 0.41
CA CYS A 112 0.62 -10.98 1.57
C CYS A 112 -0.59 -11.90 1.29
N ALA A 113 -1.35 -12.23 2.31
CA ALA A 113 -2.51 -13.13 2.22
C ALA A 113 -3.64 -12.48 1.41
N ARG A 114 -3.97 -11.23 1.72
CA ARG A 114 -5.01 -10.46 1.02
C ARG A 114 -4.73 -8.97 1.04
N THR A 115 -5.33 -8.29 0.06
CA THR A 115 -5.40 -6.83 -0.01
C THR A 115 -6.82 -6.42 -0.33
N TYR A 116 -7.32 -5.35 0.28
CA TYR A 116 -8.66 -4.88 0.01
C TYR A 116 -8.80 -3.38 0.25
N TYR A 117 -9.81 -2.81 -0.40
CA TYR A 117 -10.23 -1.44 -0.24
C TYR A 117 -11.59 -1.40 0.46
N VAL A 118 -11.64 -0.69 1.57
CA VAL A 118 -12.86 -0.40 2.32
C VAL A 118 -13.28 1.02 2.02
N CYS A 119 -14.50 1.21 1.55
CA CYS A 119 -15.09 2.53 1.36
C CYS A 119 -16.06 2.86 2.51
N TYR A 120 -16.06 4.12 2.92
CA TYR A 120 -17.10 4.68 3.75
C TYR A 120 -18.23 5.18 2.85
N HIS A 121 -19.45 4.89 3.22
CA HIS A 121 -20.63 5.34 2.50
C HIS A 121 -21.73 5.77 3.47
N ASN A 122 -22.72 6.48 2.93
CA ASN A 122 -23.76 7.05 3.75
C ASN A 122 -24.56 5.98 4.47
N GLY A 123 -24.56 6.08 5.81
CA GLY A 123 -25.51 5.43 6.67
C GLY A 123 -26.73 6.34 6.88
N SER A 124 -27.65 5.89 7.69
CA SER A 124 -28.73 6.73 8.22
C SER A 124 -28.20 7.74 9.24
N TRP A 125 -28.96 8.78 9.50
CA TRP A 125 -28.73 9.66 10.63
C TRP A 125 -29.49 9.13 11.85
N SER A 126 -28.87 9.20 13.02
CA SER A 126 -29.56 8.90 14.26
C SER A 126 -30.48 10.05 14.65
N ASN A 127 -31.48 9.81 15.53
CA ASN A 127 -32.43 10.81 15.99
C ASN A 127 -31.77 12.02 16.68
N ASN A 128 -30.53 11.90 17.13
CA ASN A 128 -29.72 12.97 17.74
C ASN A 128 -28.76 13.64 16.74
N GLY A 129 -28.94 13.43 15.44
CA GLY A 129 -28.16 14.08 14.39
C GLY A 129 -26.74 13.47 14.15
N MET A 130 -26.43 12.34 14.78
CA MET A 130 -25.14 11.66 14.49
C MET A 130 -25.23 10.89 13.19
N SER A 131 -24.23 11.07 12.34
CA SER A 131 -24.06 10.29 11.11
C SER A 131 -23.69 8.85 11.45
N LEU A 132 -24.52 7.91 11.06
CA LEU A 132 -24.24 6.47 11.14
C LEU A 132 -23.59 6.01 9.86
N GLN A 133 -22.35 6.48 9.61
CA GLN A 133 -21.60 6.02 8.46
C GLN A 133 -21.37 4.52 8.52
N LYS A 134 -21.48 3.90 7.36
CA LYS A 134 -21.20 2.48 7.15
C LYS A 134 -19.92 2.32 6.36
N MET A 135 -19.34 1.15 6.47
CA MET A 135 -18.18 0.73 5.69
C MET A 135 -18.46 -0.59 4.98
N SER A 136 -17.90 -0.75 3.81
CA SER A 136 -17.98 -1.99 3.02
C SER A 136 -16.68 -2.23 2.28
N ILE A 137 -16.28 -3.49 2.16
CA ILE A 137 -15.23 -3.86 1.21
C ILE A 137 -15.78 -3.66 -0.20
N SER A 138 -15.21 -2.73 -0.93
CA SER A 138 -15.55 -2.44 -2.32
C SER A 138 -14.78 -3.31 -3.30
N ALA A 139 -13.53 -3.63 -2.98
CA ALA A 139 -12.70 -4.51 -3.80
C ALA A 139 -11.75 -5.31 -2.92
N GLU A 140 -11.49 -6.56 -3.31
CA GLU A 140 -10.60 -7.47 -2.59
C GLU A 140 -9.77 -8.29 -3.59
N ARG A 141 -8.53 -8.59 -3.22
CA ARG A 141 -7.66 -9.58 -3.86
C ARG A 141 -7.06 -10.49 -2.81
N THR A 142 -7.11 -11.78 -3.07
CA THR A 142 -6.60 -12.82 -2.18
C THR A 142 -5.55 -13.67 -2.88
N ASN A 143 -4.63 -14.19 -2.11
CA ASN A 143 -3.70 -15.20 -2.58
C ASN A 143 -4.36 -16.57 -2.62
N LEU A 144 -3.66 -17.55 -3.19
CA LEU A 144 -4.19 -18.90 -3.37
C LEU A 144 -4.63 -19.51 -2.02
N ALA A 145 -5.79 -20.15 -2.01
CA ALA A 145 -6.40 -20.80 -0.82
C ALA A 145 -6.76 -19.84 0.35
N VAL A 146 -6.62 -18.53 0.18
CA VAL A 146 -7.11 -17.55 1.17
C VAL A 146 -8.57 -17.21 0.87
N PRO A 147 -9.50 -17.46 1.80
CA PRO A 147 -10.92 -17.15 1.58
C PRO A 147 -11.18 -15.66 1.51
N SER A 148 -12.15 -15.26 0.67
CA SER A 148 -12.62 -13.88 0.59
C SER A 148 -13.44 -13.51 1.82
N ILE A 149 -13.23 -12.30 2.33
CA ILE A 149 -13.98 -11.69 3.45
C ILE A 149 -14.93 -10.59 2.99
N THR A 150 -15.07 -10.36 1.69
CA THR A 150 -15.89 -9.28 1.14
C THR A 150 -17.31 -9.30 1.69
N LYS A 151 -17.91 -10.48 1.88
CA LYS A 151 -19.28 -10.61 2.39
C LYS A 151 -19.41 -10.30 3.87
N GLU A 152 -18.34 -10.42 4.63
CA GLU A 152 -18.34 -10.25 6.08
C GLU A 152 -18.30 -8.77 6.48
N LEU A 153 -17.61 -7.94 5.69
CA LEU A 153 -17.52 -6.51 5.93
C LEU A 153 -18.37 -5.74 4.90
N GLN A 154 -19.69 -5.98 4.92
CA GLN A 154 -20.67 -5.26 4.10
C GLN A 154 -21.67 -4.51 4.99
N GLN A 155 -21.88 -3.22 4.70
CA GLN A 155 -22.83 -2.38 5.43
C GLN A 155 -22.57 -2.30 6.95
N MET A 156 -21.34 -2.57 7.38
CA MET A 156 -20.96 -2.54 8.78
C MET A 156 -20.89 -1.11 9.31
N PRO A 157 -21.38 -0.85 10.53
CA PRO A 157 -21.20 0.46 11.14
C PRO A 157 -19.70 0.82 11.23
N ARG A 158 -19.35 2.07 10.95
CA ARG A 158 -17.98 2.58 11.09
C ARG A 158 -17.41 2.32 12.49
N SER A 159 -18.25 2.38 13.52
CA SER A 159 -17.89 2.08 14.89
C SER A 159 -17.50 0.63 15.17
N PHE A 160 -17.69 -0.28 14.22
CA PHE A 160 -17.28 -1.68 14.36
C PHE A 160 -15.76 -1.82 14.52
N LEU A 161 -14.97 -0.99 13.83
CA LEU A 161 -13.53 -0.92 13.94
C LEU A 161 -13.10 0.44 14.55
N MET A 162 -13.63 0.76 15.72
CA MET A 162 -13.47 2.08 16.34
C MET A 162 -12.02 2.48 16.59
N TYR A 163 -11.18 1.56 17.01
CA TYR A 163 -9.75 1.82 17.22
C TYR A 163 -9.06 2.17 15.90
N PHE A 164 -9.33 1.40 14.85
CA PHE A 164 -8.76 1.67 13.52
C PHE A 164 -9.26 3.01 12.98
N ASP A 165 -10.54 3.28 13.09
CA ASP A 165 -11.11 4.54 12.65
C ASP A 165 -10.46 5.74 13.34
N LYS A 166 -10.31 5.70 14.66
CA LYS A 166 -9.62 6.73 15.44
C LYS A 166 -8.17 6.92 14.97
N GLN A 167 -7.42 5.84 14.84
CA GLN A 167 -6.02 5.90 14.40
C GLN A 167 -5.89 6.43 12.96
N LEU A 168 -6.78 6.06 12.05
CA LEU A 168 -6.79 6.56 10.69
C LEU A 168 -7.13 8.04 10.60
N VAL A 169 -8.01 8.54 11.46
CA VAL A 169 -8.30 9.97 11.57
C VAL A 169 -7.07 10.74 12.05
N GLU A 170 -6.38 10.24 13.08
CA GLU A 170 -5.24 10.91 13.71
C GLU A 170 -3.94 10.83 12.89
N SER A 171 -3.59 9.64 12.39
CA SER A 171 -2.29 9.36 11.77
C SER A 171 -2.35 8.98 10.29
N ASN A 172 -3.55 8.76 9.75
CA ASN A 172 -3.83 8.26 8.40
C ASN A 172 -3.27 6.85 8.10
N LYS A 173 -2.63 6.20 9.06
CA LYS A 173 -2.04 4.87 8.88
C LYS A 173 -2.03 4.07 10.17
N ILE A 174 -2.09 2.76 10.02
CA ILE A 174 -1.96 1.79 11.10
C ILE A 174 -1.02 0.70 10.62
N PHE A 175 -0.07 0.35 11.45
CA PHE A 175 0.75 -0.82 11.26
C PHE A 175 0.72 -1.64 12.55
N CYS A 176 0.20 -2.87 12.44
CA CYS A 176 0.14 -3.80 13.56
C CYS A 176 0.99 -5.02 13.20
N PRO A 177 2.22 -5.12 13.74
CA PRO A 177 3.14 -6.20 13.43
C PRO A 177 2.69 -7.55 13.99
N ASP A 178 1.87 -7.51 15.04
CA ASP A 178 1.25 -8.68 15.64
C ASP A 178 -0.19 -8.32 16.05
N VAL A 179 -1.16 -9.01 15.44
CA VAL A 179 -2.58 -8.78 15.69
C VAL A 179 -2.98 -9.03 17.14
N THR A 180 -2.22 -9.86 17.87
CA THR A 180 -2.46 -10.11 19.31
C THR A 180 -2.34 -8.83 20.16
N ASP A 181 -1.58 -7.83 19.72
CA ASP A 181 -1.48 -6.52 20.37
C ASP A 181 -2.81 -5.74 20.40
N LEU A 182 -3.79 -6.15 19.59
CA LEU A 182 -5.12 -5.54 19.52
C LEU A 182 -6.08 -6.10 20.58
N GLU A 183 -5.81 -7.26 21.16
CA GLU A 183 -6.72 -7.94 22.07
C GLU A 183 -7.22 -7.03 23.20
N GLN A 184 -6.33 -6.23 23.75
CA GLN A 184 -6.65 -5.29 24.84
C GLN A 184 -7.10 -3.89 24.34
N LYS A 185 -6.76 -3.53 23.10
CA LYS A 185 -7.04 -2.20 22.54
C LYS A 185 -8.38 -2.13 21.81
N ASP A 186 -8.72 -3.18 21.09
CA ASP A 186 -9.96 -3.33 20.34
C ASP A 186 -10.28 -4.81 20.15
N THR A 187 -10.99 -5.38 21.11
CA THR A 187 -11.37 -6.79 21.10
C THR A 187 -12.21 -7.18 19.87
N MET A 188 -13.02 -6.24 19.33
CA MET A 188 -13.82 -6.50 18.11
C MET A 188 -12.92 -6.62 16.88
N ALA A 189 -12.00 -5.68 16.70
CA ALA A 189 -11.02 -5.75 15.62
C ALA A 189 -10.13 -6.98 15.74
N TYR A 190 -9.65 -7.30 16.95
CA TYR A 190 -8.88 -8.51 17.23
C TYR A 190 -9.65 -9.77 16.82
N ASN A 191 -10.86 -9.97 17.35
CA ASN A 191 -11.66 -11.16 17.07
C ASN A 191 -11.97 -11.30 15.59
N TRP A 192 -12.26 -10.19 14.92
CA TRP A 192 -12.52 -10.18 13.48
C TRP A 192 -11.29 -10.60 12.70
N LEU A 193 -10.12 -9.98 12.94
CA LEU A 193 -8.87 -10.32 12.27
C LEU A 193 -8.40 -11.75 12.59
N HIS A 194 -8.52 -12.17 13.84
CA HIS A 194 -8.15 -13.51 14.27
C HIS A 194 -9.03 -14.58 13.59
N SER A 195 -10.33 -14.33 13.40
CA SER A 195 -11.23 -15.25 12.70
C SER A 195 -10.83 -15.52 11.25
N HIS A 196 -10.11 -14.58 10.63
CA HIS A 196 -9.54 -14.70 9.27
C HIS A 196 -8.09 -15.15 9.24
N GLN A 197 -7.54 -15.58 10.39
CA GLN A 197 -6.14 -16.00 10.51
C GLN A 197 -5.14 -14.89 10.18
N CYS A 198 -5.54 -13.63 10.34
CA CYS A 198 -4.64 -12.50 10.16
C CYS A 198 -3.63 -12.44 11.31
N THR A 199 -2.34 -12.41 10.97
CA THR A 199 -1.24 -12.32 11.95
C THR A 199 -0.60 -10.93 12.00
N LYS A 200 -0.61 -10.22 10.87
CA LYS A 200 -0.06 -8.88 10.71
C LYS A 200 -0.91 -8.07 9.74
N ILE A 201 -1.08 -6.77 10.00
CA ILE A 201 -1.89 -5.90 9.16
C ILE A 201 -1.25 -4.53 8.98
N ALA A 202 -1.36 -4.00 7.76
CA ALA A 202 -1.02 -2.63 7.42
C ALA A 202 -2.23 -1.94 6.78
N ILE A 203 -2.59 -0.76 7.28
CA ILE A 203 -3.76 -0.01 6.83
C ILE A 203 -3.34 1.42 6.55
N VAL A 204 -3.79 1.99 5.42
CA VAL A 204 -3.59 3.41 5.08
C VAL A 204 -4.91 4.01 4.63
N GLY A 205 -5.27 5.14 5.23
CA GLY A 205 -6.48 5.88 4.92
C GLY A 205 -6.40 6.55 3.54
N ILE A 206 -7.54 6.57 2.85
CA ILE A 206 -7.76 7.37 1.65
C ILE A 206 -8.62 8.57 2.05
N ARG A 207 -8.12 9.77 1.75
CA ARG A 207 -8.79 11.02 2.07
C ARG A 207 -9.31 11.70 0.81
N ASP A 208 -10.28 12.60 1.02
CA ASP A 208 -10.79 13.46 -0.04
C ASP A 208 -9.71 14.39 -0.60
N GLU A 209 -10.03 15.11 -1.67
CA GLU A 209 -9.12 16.03 -2.38
C GLU A 209 -8.44 17.06 -1.45
N TYR A 210 -9.13 17.48 -0.41
CA TYR A 210 -8.62 18.46 0.54
C TYR A 210 -7.92 17.82 1.75
N HIS A 211 -7.70 16.50 1.72
CA HIS A 211 -7.16 15.70 2.83
C HIS A 211 -7.92 15.88 4.16
N LYS A 212 -9.17 16.30 4.06
CA LYS A 212 -9.97 16.70 5.21
C LYS A 212 -10.78 15.53 5.77
N TYR A 213 -11.39 14.76 4.89
CA TYR A 213 -12.26 13.66 5.29
C TYR A 213 -11.70 12.32 4.84
N LEU A 214 -11.80 11.33 5.72
CA LEU A 214 -11.47 9.95 5.41
C LEU A 214 -12.64 9.34 4.63
N ILE A 215 -12.40 8.94 3.37
CA ILE A 215 -13.40 8.35 2.48
C ILE A 215 -13.32 6.83 2.42
N GLY A 216 -12.22 6.26 2.92
CA GLY A 216 -11.98 4.82 2.97
C GLY A 216 -10.56 4.50 3.39
N PHE A 217 -10.16 3.26 3.24
CA PHE A 217 -8.80 2.82 3.53
C PHE A 217 -8.40 1.57 2.75
N VAL A 218 -7.12 1.43 2.50
CA VAL A 218 -6.49 0.25 1.88
C VAL A 218 -5.85 -0.59 2.95
N VAL A 219 -5.96 -1.90 2.80
CA VAL A 219 -5.45 -2.87 3.75
C VAL A 219 -4.57 -3.89 3.04
N ALA A 220 -3.48 -4.30 3.69
CA ALA A 220 -2.71 -5.48 3.40
C ALA A 220 -2.64 -6.36 4.64
N GLU A 221 -3.09 -7.62 4.52
CA GLU A 221 -3.10 -8.60 5.59
C GLU A 221 -2.15 -9.76 5.30
N TYR A 222 -1.47 -10.18 6.33
CA TYR A 222 -0.60 -11.36 6.36
C TYR A 222 -1.22 -12.45 7.22
N SER A 223 -0.89 -13.68 6.93
CA SER A 223 -1.28 -14.86 7.69
C SER A 223 -0.09 -15.78 7.93
N GLU A 224 -0.26 -16.82 8.72
CA GLU A 224 0.79 -17.84 8.89
C GLU A 224 1.19 -18.49 7.55
N GLN A 225 0.23 -18.68 6.64
CA GLN A 225 0.48 -19.24 5.32
C GLN A 225 1.22 -18.26 4.40
N TYR A 226 1.00 -16.97 4.56
CA TYR A 226 1.61 -15.88 3.80
C TYR A 226 2.27 -14.87 4.74
N PRO A 227 3.39 -15.24 5.39
CA PRO A 227 4.15 -14.30 6.22
C PRO A 227 4.91 -13.31 5.34
N PRO A 228 5.32 -12.16 5.89
CA PRO A 228 6.20 -11.24 5.18
C PRO A 228 7.48 -11.95 4.73
N LEU A 229 7.96 -11.62 3.53
CA LEU A 229 9.24 -12.13 3.04
C LEU A 229 10.38 -11.64 3.95
N ALA A 230 11.46 -12.42 4.06
CA ALA A 230 12.59 -12.13 4.94
C ALA A 230 13.29 -10.78 4.66
N ASP A 231 13.22 -10.29 3.42
CA ASP A 231 13.74 -8.99 2.98
C ASP A 231 12.71 -7.85 3.07
N MET A 232 11.50 -8.15 3.54
CA MET A 232 10.41 -7.20 3.65
C MET A 232 10.33 -6.60 5.05
N SER A 233 10.97 -5.43 5.24
CA SER A 233 10.87 -4.71 6.51
C SER A 233 9.51 -4.06 6.69
N ASP A 234 9.11 -3.83 7.94
CA ASP A 234 7.85 -3.17 8.30
C ASP A 234 7.68 -1.80 7.63
N LYS A 235 8.77 -1.01 7.57
CA LYS A 235 8.78 0.29 6.86
C LYS A 235 8.52 0.15 5.36
N LYS A 236 9.03 -0.93 4.76
CA LYS A 236 8.81 -1.19 3.33
C LYS A 236 7.36 -1.57 3.07
N ILE A 237 6.75 -2.36 3.96
CA ILE A 237 5.31 -2.70 3.91
C ILE A 237 4.48 -1.42 3.99
N GLU A 238 4.68 -0.61 5.03
CA GLU A 238 3.97 0.68 5.19
C GLU A 238 4.09 1.56 3.95
N LEU A 239 5.30 1.70 3.40
CA LEU A 239 5.56 2.52 2.23
C LEU A 239 4.79 2.02 1.00
N GLN A 240 4.75 0.71 0.75
CA GLN A 240 4.04 0.16 -0.40
C GLN A 240 2.53 0.36 -0.28
N VAL A 241 1.96 0.12 0.92
CA VAL A 241 0.53 0.36 1.16
C VAL A 241 0.20 1.86 1.02
N SER A 242 1.06 2.76 1.52
CA SER A 242 0.89 4.20 1.35
C SER A 242 0.90 4.61 -0.13
N LYS A 243 1.85 4.12 -0.92
CA LYS A 243 1.90 4.38 -2.36
C LYS A 243 0.64 3.90 -3.09
N ALA A 244 0.11 2.74 -2.74
CA ALA A 244 -1.13 2.24 -3.32
C ALA A 244 -2.32 3.12 -2.93
N ALA A 245 -2.43 3.51 -1.66
CA ALA A 245 -3.47 4.41 -1.17
C ALA A 245 -3.43 5.77 -1.86
N ASP A 246 -2.25 6.38 -2.05
CA ASP A 246 -2.08 7.65 -2.74
C ASP A 246 -2.54 7.57 -4.21
N ARG A 247 -2.19 6.49 -4.91
CA ARG A 247 -2.63 6.26 -6.30
C ARG A 247 -4.14 6.11 -6.40
N MET A 248 -4.73 5.32 -5.50
CA MET A 248 -6.17 5.11 -5.45
C MET A 248 -6.90 6.41 -5.08
N SER A 249 -6.36 7.20 -4.15
CA SER A 249 -6.88 8.53 -3.81
C SER A 249 -6.95 9.43 -5.04
N GLY A 250 -5.88 9.51 -5.82
CA GLY A 250 -5.86 10.29 -7.06
C GLY A 250 -6.95 9.88 -8.05
N ALA A 251 -7.16 8.57 -8.25
CA ALA A 251 -8.21 8.06 -9.15
C ALA A 251 -9.63 8.40 -8.65
N LEU A 252 -9.88 8.24 -7.35
CA LEU A 252 -11.17 8.53 -6.72
C LEU A 252 -11.52 10.03 -6.74
N GLN A 253 -10.53 10.91 -6.58
CA GLN A 253 -10.72 12.37 -6.58
C GLN A 253 -11.16 12.91 -7.94
N VAL A 254 -10.70 12.32 -9.03
CA VAL A 254 -11.09 12.70 -10.40
C VAL A 254 -12.61 12.54 -10.62
N VAL A 255 -13.26 11.63 -9.89
CA VAL A 255 -14.72 11.43 -9.98
C VAL A 255 -15.48 12.53 -9.24
N ASN A 256 -15.10 12.79 -8.01
CA ASN A 256 -15.82 13.72 -7.13
C ASN A 256 -15.82 15.17 -7.66
N ARG A 257 -14.70 15.61 -8.27
CA ARG A 257 -14.61 16.96 -8.90
C ARG A 257 -15.64 17.21 -9.99
N LYS A 258 -16.13 16.16 -10.66
CA LYS A 258 -17.07 16.33 -11.75
C LYS A 258 -18.52 16.39 -11.26
N GLU A 259 -18.83 15.68 -10.20
CA GLU A 259 -20.15 15.73 -9.56
C GLU A 259 -20.43 17.13 -9.00
N GLU A 260 -19.49 17.73 -8.26
CA GLU A 260 -19.63 19.10 -7.74
C GLU A 260 -19.77 20.16 -8.84
N LYS A 261 -19.10 20.01 -9.99
CA LYS A 261 -19.25 20.95 -11.10
C LYS A 261 -20.61 20.83 -11.79
N GLN A 262 -21.23 19.65 -11.80
CA GLN A 262 -22.55 19.46 -12.37
C GLN A 262 -23.66 20.00 -11.46
N GLU A 263 -23.60 19.79 -10.15
CA GLU A 263 -24.55 20.37 -9.20
C GLU A 263 -24.52 21.89 -9.26
N ASN A 264 -23.35 22.50 -9.22
CA ASN A 264 -23.19 23.96 -9.31
C ASN A 264 -23.67 24.54 -10.66
N THR A 265 -23.62 23.76 -11.74
CA THR A 265 -24.12 24.23 -13.04
C THR A 265 -25.66 24.15 -13.12
N THR A 266 -26.25 23.16 -12.48
CA THR A 266 -27.70 22.98 -12.41
C THR A 266 -28.35 24.06 -11.54
N ASP A 267 -27.76 24.40 -10.40
CA ASP A 267 -28.22 25.47 -9.51
C ASP A 267 -28.14 26.85 -10.17
N CYS A 268 -27.11 27.12 -10.96
CA CYS A 268 -27.00 28.37 -11.75
C CYS A 268 -28.04 28.51 -12.84
N ILE A 269 -28.56 27.43 -13.39
CA ILE A 269 -29.60 27.45 -14.43
C ILE A 269 -30.99 27.69 -13.81
N ILE A 270 -31.26 27.15 -12.63
CA ILE A 270 -32.53 27.31 -11.93
C ILE A 270 -32.72 28.76 -11.46
N VAL A 271 -31.65 29.42 -10.98
CA VAL A 271 -31.73 30.83 -10.53
C VAL A 271 -31.92 31.83 -11.69
N LYS A 272 -31.47 31.51 -12.92
CA LYS A 272 -31.66 32.38 -14.08
C LYS A 272 -32.99 32.20 -14.80
N GLY A 273 -33.75 31.15 -14.49
CA GLY A 273 -35.07 30.90 -15.10
C GLY A 273 -36.25 31.53 -14.37
N GLY A 274 -36.03 32.18 -13.22
CA GLY A 274 -37.08 32.77 -12.36
C GLY A 274 -37.41 34.24 -12.57
N GLU A 275 -36.69 34.97 -13.45
CA GLU A 275 -36.88 36.44 -13.62
C GLU A 275 -37.43 36.87 -15.00
N ALA A 276 -38.23 36.06 -15.66
CA ALA A 276 -38.86 36.47 -16.90
C ALA A 276 -40.38 36.14 -16.87
N ASN A 277 -41.14 36.80 -15.98
CA ASN A 277 -42.58 37.03 -16.13
C ASN A 277 -43.05 37.95 -15.02
N GLU A 278 -42.96 39.27 -15.25
CA GLU A 278 -43.92 40.32 -14.83
C GLU A 278 -43.98 41.40 -15.93
#